data_4b5b358d0e5a585624c8ea78c054e5d6
#
_entry.id   4b5b358d0e5a585624c8ea78c054e5d6
#
_cell.length_a   1.000
_cell.length_b   1.000
_cell.length_c   1.000
_cell.angle_alpha   90.00
_cell.angle_beta   90.00
_cell.angle_gamma   90.00
#
_symmetry.space_group_name_H-M   'P 1'
#
loop_
_entity.id
_entity.type
_entity.pdbx_description
1 polymer ?
#
loop_
_entity_poly.entity_id
_entity_poly.type
_entity_poly.pdbx_seq_one_letter_code
_entity_poly.pdbx_strand_id
1 'polypeptide(L)'
;MAFARHLEQEDSTAGRMGALALLVIGSLVSLWWYVPQTSIADLWNDVDTYVKQTQTYSLNYEERFASLSIEGTQTLAAKSPGTIIVVIGESASRNYMKAFTNDYAYDDTPWQSQQKANPDFLFFQNAYSSWSQTVPVLQRALTEQSQYNDKEFFNSASILDVAKKSGYDTYWFSNQGRYGQYDSAITLVAKTADHAEWTDDSYNFSDKYDETLLPYLTQVDPAKNNFIVLHIMGSHIYYNNRYPESFNKFQGEEGSSTMTSEASYANSILYTDYILSQVFDYAKKNLNLQAMVYFSDHGENLTISHN
;
A
#
# COMPACT_ATOMS: atom_id res chain seq x y z
N MET A 1 -49.36 -36.44 -53.23
CA MET A 1 -48.81 -36.74 -51.88
C MET A 1 -47.42 -36.14 -51.65
N ALA A 2 -46.48 -36.14 -52.56
CA ALA A 2 -45.13 -35.59 -52.35
C ALA A 2 -45.11 -34.05 -52.14
N PHE A 3 -45.92 -33.30 -52.90
CA PHE A 3 -46.00 -31.83 -52.79
C PHE A 3 -46.59 -31.35 -51.46
N ALA A 4 -47.61 -32.04 -50.95
CA ALA A 4 -48.20 -31.73 -49.64
C ALA A 4 -47.22 -31.99 -48.47
N ARG A 5 -46.39 -33.05 -48.55
CA ARG A 5 -45.33 -33.29 -47.58
C ARG A 5 -44.19 -32.26 -47.62
N HIS A 6 -43.93 -31.71 -48.81
CA HIS A 6 -42.91 -30.66 -48.92
C HIS A 6 -43.37 -29.34 -48.28
N LEU A 7 -44.64 -28.96 -48.49
CA LEU A 7 -45.24 -27.78 -47.86
C LEU A 7 -45.33 -27.90 -46.33
N GLU A 8 -45.73 -29.09 -45.79
CA GLU A 8 -45.73 -29.35 -44.37
C GLU A 8 -44.33 -29.34 -43.75
N GLN A 9 -43.32 -29.75 -44.51
CA GLN A 9 -41.92 -29.73 -44.05
C GLN A 9 -41.32 -28.31 -44.05
N GLU A 10 -41.69 -27.46 -45.03
CA GLU A 10 -41.32 -26.04 -45.04
C GLU A 10 -41.97 -25.25 -43.89
N ASP A 11 -43.30 -25.47 -43.67
CA ASP A 11 -44.01 -24.82 -42.56
C ASP A 11 -43.46 -25.23 -41.21
N SER A 12 -43.10 -26.52 -41.04
CA SER A 12 -42.46 -27.00 -39.78
C SER A 12 -41.07 -26.38 -39.58
N THR A 13 -40.34 -26.14 -40.65
CA THR A 13 -38.99 -25.52 -40.60
C THR A 13 -39.08 -24.05 -40.27
N ALA A 14 -40.00 -23.31 -40.89
CA ALA A 14 -40.27 -21.90 -40.60
C ALA A 14 -40.76 -21.71 -39.15
N GLY A 15 -41.64 -22.60 -38.65
CA GLY A 15 -42.10 -22.58 -37.29
C GLY A 15 -40.97 -22.82 -36.26
N ARG A 16 -40.07 -23.77 -36.57
CA ARG A 16 -38.87 -24.04 -35.73
C ARG A 16 -37.89 -22.87 -35.72
N MET A 17 -37.63 -22.24 -36.84
CA MET A 17 -36.80 -21.05 -36.94
C MET A 17 -37.41 -19.87 -36.18
N GLY A 18 -38.71 -19.66 -36.27
CA GLY A 18 -39.44 -18.65 -35.49
C GLY A 18 -39.33 -18.87 -33.98
N ALA A 19 -39.52 -20.13 -33.52
CA ALA A 19 -39.36 -20.48 -32.11
C ALA A 19 -37.91 -20.30 -31.60
N LEU A 20 -36.94 -20.63 -32.44
CA LEU A 20 -35.52 -20.42 -32.10
C LEU A 20 -35.19 -18.93 -32.02
N ALA A 21 -35.70 -18.12 -32.92
CA ALA A 21 -35.51 -16.66 -32.88
C ALA A 21 -36.13 -16.04 -31.61
N LEU A 22 -37.33 -16.49 -31.23
CA LEU A 22 -38.00 -16.01 -30.01
C LEU A 22 -37.21 -16.43 -28.75
N LEU A 23 -36.64 -17.64 -28.71
CA LEU A 23 -35.78 -18.10 -27.60
C LEU A 23 -34.51 -17.25 -27.53
N VAL A 24 -33.87 -16.97 -28.64
CA VAL A 24 -32.66 -16.11 -28.68
C VAL A 24 -32.99 -14.70 -28.19
N ILE A 25 -34.08 -14.12 -28.71
CA ILE A 25 -34.51 -12.76 -28.30
C ILE A 25 -34.84 -12.78 -26.78
N GLY A 26 -35.60 -13.75 -26.31
CA GLY A 26 -35.95 -13.87 -24.90
C GLY A 26 -34.69 -14.03 -23.99
N SER A 27 -33.72 -14.80 -24.46
CA SER A 27 -32.43 -14.95 -23.76
C SER A 27 -31.64 -13.63 -23.74
N LEU A 28 -31.57 -12.93 -24.85
CA LEU A 28 -30.88 -11.64 -24.92
C LEU A 28 -31.54 -10.59 -24.03
N VAL A 29 -32.90 -10.53 -24.02
CA VAL A 29 -33.65 -9.63 -23.13
C VAL A 29 -33.40 -10.00 -21.65
N SER A 30 -33.40 -11.28 -21.35
CA SER A 30 -33.11 -11.76 -19.98
C SER A 30 -31.67 -11.40 -19.56
N LEU A 31 -30.69 -11.63 -20.43
CA LEU A 31 -29.30 -11.23 -20.16
C LEU A 31 -29.18 -9.72 -19.98
N TRP A 32 -29.80 -8.92 -20.86
CA TRP A 32 -29.81 -7.46 -20.76
C TRP A 32 -30.43 -6.96 -19.45
N TRP A 33 -31.44 -7.66 -18.93
CA TRP A 33 -32.09 -7.30 -17.67
C TRP A 33 -31.34 -7.78 -16.43
N TYR A 34 -30.81 -9.02 -16.44
CA TYR A 34 -30.20 -9.61 -15.24
C TYR A 34 -28.73 -9.34 -15.09
N VAL A 35 -27.94 -9.25 -16.17
CA VAL A 35 -26.50 -9.02 -16.09
C VAL A 35 -26.13 -7.73 -15.33
N PRO A 36 -26.79 -6.58 -15.55
CA PRO A 36 -26.51 -5.37 -14.79
C PRO A 36 -26.81 -5.45 -13.28
N GLN A 37 -27.54 -6.47 -12.84
CA GLN A 37 -27.89 -6.70 -11.43
C GLN A 37 -26.97 -7.74 -10.76
N THR A 38 -25.93 -8.16 -11.42
CA THR A 38 -24.99 -9.15 -10.92
C THR A 38 -23.75 -8.47 -10.35
N SER A 39 -23.10 -9.11 -9.36
CA SER A 39 -21.81 -8.70 -8.82
C SER A 39 -20.72 -8.58 -9.88
N ILE A 40 -20.86 -9.25 -11.04
CA ILE A 40 -19.92 -9.13 -12.17
C ILE A 40 -20.05 -7.75 -12.83
N ALA A 41 -21.29 -7.24 -12.99
CA ALA A 41 -21.49 -5.90 -13.53
C ALA A 41 -21.02 -4.81 -12.55
N ASP A 42 -21.25 -4.99 -11.26
CA ASP A 42 -20.73 -4.11 -10.21
C ASP A 42 -19.20 -4.07 -10.26
N LEU A 43 -18.55 -5.24 -10.29
CA LEU A 43 -17.10 -5.33 -10.41
C LEU A 43 -16.57 -4.65 -11.69
N TRP A 44 -17.27 -4.82 -12.83
CA TRP A 44 -16.89 -4.17 -14.08
C TRP A 44 -17.00 -2.64 -13.98
N ASN A 45 -18.08 -2.13 -13.40
CA ASN A 45 -18.28 -0.70 -13.18
C ASN A 45 -17.22 -0.12 -12.21
N ASP A 46 -16.88 -0.85 -11.18
CA ASP A 46 -15.82 -0.47 -10.21
C ASP A 46 -14.46 -0.38 -10.90
N VAL A 47 -14.11 -1.38 -11.72
CA VAL A 47 -12.86 -1.38 -12.49
C VAL A 47 -12.82 -0.23 -13.50
N ASP A 48 -13.91 -0.02 -14.27
CA ASP A 48 -14.00 1.07 -15.26
C ASP A 48 -13.89 2.45 -14.58
N THR A 49 -14.59 2.62 -13.46
CA THR A 49 -14.52 3.85 -12.65
C THR A 49 -13.11 4.08 -12.14
N TYR A 50 -12.47 3.04 -11.59
CA TYR A 50 -11.11 3.10 -11.10
C TYR A 50 -10.11 3.48 -12.21
N VAL A 51 -10.21 2.85 -13.39
CA VAL A 51 -9.34 3.16 -14.55
C VAL A 51 -9.50 4.63 -14.97
N LYS A 52 -10.74 5.11 -15.06
CA LYS A 52 -11.03 6.52 -15.42
C LYS A 52 -10.47 7.48 -14.37
N GLN A 53 -10.65 7.19 -13.09
CA GLN A 53 -10.15 8.01 -12.01
C GLN A 53 -8.61 8.04 -11.99
N THR A 54 -7.96 6.90 -12.21
CA THR A 54 -6.50 6.79 -12.33
C THR A 54 -5.95 7.63 -13.48
N GLN A 55 -6.61 7.57 -14.64
CA GLN A 55 -6.26 8.40 -15.79
C GLN A 55 -6.46 9.88 -15.47
N THR A 56 -7.57 10.24 -14.84
CA THR A 56 -7.87 11.62 -14.43
C THR A 56 -6.85 12.15 -13.44
N TYR A 57 -6.43 11.33 -12.45
CA TYR A 57 -5.38 11.69 -11.49
C TYR A 57 -4.09 12.09 -12.20
N SER A 58 -3.65 11.26 -13.15
CA SER A 58 -2.41 11.50 -13.90
C SER A 58 -2.52 12.69 -14.86
N LEU A 59 -3.66 12.86 -15.53
CA LEU A 59 -3.90 13.97 -16.47
C LEU A 59 -3.97 15.33 -15.76
N ASN A 60 -4.57 15.36 -14.58
CA ASN A 60 -4.76 16.61 -13.82
C ASN A 60 -3.61 16.89 -12.84
N TYR A 61 -2.56 16.06 -12.85
CA TYR A 61 -1.45 16.19 -11.91
C TYR A 61 -0.78 17.57 -11.99
N GLU A 62 -0.40 18.00 -13.19
CA GLU A 62 0.29 19.25 -13.42
C GLU A 62 -0.53 20.47 -12.97
N GLU A 63 -1.84 20.48 -13.26
CA GLU A 63 -2.74 21.56 -12.85
C GLU A 63 -2.90 21.59 -11.32
N ARG A 64 -3.13 20.42 -10.71
CA ARG A 64 -3.24 20.28 -9.26
C ARG A 64 -1.95 20.71 -8.56
N PHE A 65 -0.80 20.23 -9.04
CA PHE A 65 0.51 20.62 -8.50
C PHE A 65 0.79 22.12 -8.66
N ALA A 66 0.45 22.71 -9.82
CA ALA A 66 0.62 24.14 -10.07
C ALA A 66 -0.23 24.99 -9.12
N SER A 67 -1.46 24.58 -8.84
CA SER A 67 -2.39 25.27 -7.94
C SER A 67 -2.04 25.14 -6.45
N LEU A 68 -1.19 24.17 -6.09
CA LEU A 68 -0.78 23.95 -4.70
C LEU A 68 0.04 25.14 -4.20
N SER A 69 -0.44 25.79 -3.14
CA SER A 69 0.24 26.89 -2.45
C SER A 69 0.63 26.44 -1.04
N ILE A 70 1.90 26.62 -0.69
CA ILE A 70 2.44 26.27 0.62
C ILE A 70 3.02 27.52 1.24
N GLU A 71 2.52 27.88 2.42
CA GLU A 71 3.05 29.00 3.18
C GLU A 71 4.40 28.64 3.82
N GLY A 72 5.33 29.60 3.88
CA GLY A 72 6.60 29.44 4.58
C GLY A 72 7.72 28.75 3.81
N THR A 73 7.52 28.39 2.54
CA THR A 73 8.55 27.72 1.71
C THR A 73 9.85 28.53 1.56
N GLN A 74 9.78 29.86 1.63
CA GLN A 74 10.95 30.74 1.57
C GLN A 74 11.93 30.52 2.73
N THR A 75 11.46 29.99 3.86
CA THR A 75 12.28 29.77 5.05
C THR A 75 13.14 28.51 4.92
N LEU A 76 12.73 27.53 4.11
CA LEU A 76 13.46 26.26 3.91
C LEU A 76 14.68 26.45 2.98
N ALA A 77 14.58 27.29 1.97
CA ALA A 77 15.69 27.57 1.04
C ALA A 77 16.93 28.19 1.72
N ALA A 78 16.78 28.76 2.90
CA ALA A 78 17.84 29.39 3.67
C ALA A 78 18.55 28.50 4.70
N LYS A 79 18.08 27.25 4.87
CA LYS A 79 18.66 26.28 5.81
C LYS A 79 19.68 25.37 5.15
N SER A 80 20.59 24.83 5.95
CA SER A 80 21.50 23.77 5.50
C SER A 80 20.70 22.59 4.96
N PRO A 81 21.18 21.92 3.91
CA PRO A 81 20.55 20.71 3.39
C PRO A 81 20.27 19.69 4.49
N GLY A 82 19.14 19.03 4.39
CA GLY A 82 18.75 18.03 5.36
C GLY A 82 17.75 17.02 4.79
N THR A 83 17.68 15.87 5.43
CA THR A 83 16.87 14.75 4.97
C THR A 83 15.76 14.42 5.97
N ILE A 84 14.55 14.31 5.45
CA ILE A 84 13.38 13.77 6.16
C ILE A 84 13.08 12.39 5.57
N ILE A 85 12.90 11.39 6.44
CA ILE A 85 12.57 10.02 6.04
C ILE A 85 11.23 9.63 6.64
N VAL A 86 10.36 9.08 5.82
CA VAL A 86 9.11 8.45 6.23
C VAL A 86 9.22 6.95 5.92
N VAL A 87 9.20 6.12 6.94
CA VAL A 87 9.16 4.67 6.78
C VAL A 87 7.73 4.20 6.99
N ILE A 88 7.12 3.68 5.94
CA ILE A 88 5.79 3.09 5.98
C ILE A 88 5.95 1.59 6.20
N GLY A 89 5.52 1.13 7.36
CA GLY A 89 5.45 -0.28 7.71
C GLY A 89 4.13 -0.91 7.30
N GLU A 90 4.04 -2.21 7.50
CA GLU A 90 2.90 -3.04 7.12
C GLU A 90 2.51 -3.94 8.30
N SER A 91 1.21 -3.94 8.64
CA SER A 91 0.57 -4.85 9.60
C SER A 91 1.16 -4.84 11.03
N ALA A 92 1.95 -3.84 11.42
CA ALA A 92 2.58 -3.79 12.75
C ALA A 92 1.63 -3.18 13.78
N SER A 93 1.28 -3.97 14.80
CA SER A 93 0.40 -3.56 15.90
C SER A 93 1.21 -3.30 17.17
N ARG A 94 1.07 -2.10 17.74
CA ARG A 94 1.70 -1.74 19.02
C ARG A 94 1.36 -2.69 20.17
N ASN A 95 0.23 -3.39 20.12
CA ASN A 95 -0.19 -4.37 21.13
C ASN A 95 0.76 -5.58 21.19
N TYR A 96 1.46 -5.85 20.11
CA TYR A 96 2.41 -6.92 19.91
C TYR A 96 3.82 -6.37 19.64
N MET A 97 4.19 -5.28 20.32
CA MET A 97 5.53 -4.67 20.25
C MET A 97 6.02 -4.32 21.66
N LYS A 98 7.17 -4.86 22.08
CA LYS A 98 7.74 -4.65 23.41
C LYS A 98 7.95 -3.17 23.74
N ALA A 99 8.33 -2.36 22.75
CA ALA A 99 8.51 -0.92 22.94
C ALA A 99 7.22 -0.20 23.37
N PHE A 100 6.03 -0.72 23.07
CA PHE A 100 4.75 -0.12 23.39
C PHE A 100 4.00 -0.88 24.49
N THR A 101 4.16 -2.19 24.59
CA THR A 101 3.46 -3.08 25.52
C THR A 101 4.47 -3.79 26.41
N ASN A 102 4.66 -3.29 27.63
CA ASN A 102 5.73 -3.72 28.52
C ASN A 102 5.65 -5.20 28.94
N ASP A 103 4.43 -5.77 29.01
CA ASP A 103 4.16 -7.17 29.38
C ASP A 103 4.10 -8.09 28.15
N TYR A 104 4.33 -7.59 26.94
CA TYR A 104 4.42 -8.46 25.77
C TYR A 104 5.55 -9.49 25.92
N ALA A 105 5.25 -10.74 25.55
CA ALA A 105 6.11 -11.88 25.86
C ALA A 105 7.45 -11.86 25.11
N TYR A 106 7.45 -11.32 23.88
CA TYR A 106 8.63 -11.30 23.01
C TYR A 106 9.35 -9.96 23.09
N ASP A 107 10.68 -9.99 23.16
CA ASP A 107 11.54 -8.80 23.05
C ASP A 107 11.86 -8.51 21.58
N ASP A 108 10.85 -8.05 20.86
CA ASP A 108 10.81 -7.91 19.42
C ASP A 108 11.16 -6.50 18.91
N THR A 109 11.33 -5.53 19.81
CA THR A 109 11.69 -4.16 19.48
C THR A 109 12.81 -3.62 20.35
N PRO A 110 13.98 -4.29 20.40
CA PRO A 110 15.07 -3.93 21.31
C PRO A 110 15.66 -2.56 20.98
N TRP A 111 15.82 -2.18 19.71
CA TRP A 111 16.35 -0.87 19.34
C TRP A 111 15.38 0.24 19.73
N GLN A 112 14.10 0.14 19.37
CA GLN A 112 13.08 1.11 19.76
C GLN A 112 12.97 1.23 21.30
N SER A 113 13.03 0.09 22.01
CA SER A 113 12.99 0.08 23.48
C SER A 113 14.14 0.85 24.11
N GLN A 114 15.34 0.78 23.53
CA GLN A 114 16.51 1.57 23.97
C GLN A 114 16.29 3.06 23.73
N GLN A 115 15.56 3.45 22.69
CA GLN A 115 15.33 4.86 22.39
C GLN A 115 14.27 5.53 23.28
N LYS A 116 13.52 4.77 24.09
CA LYS A 116 12.48 5.35 24.97
C LYS A 116 13.00 6.42 25.96
N ALA A 117 14.25 6.30 26.37
CA ALA A 117 14.88 7.28 27.27
C ALA A 117 15.56 8.43 26.50
N ASN A 118 15.63 8.37 25.20
CA ASN A 118 16.28 9.38 24.36
C ASN A 118 15.29 10.52 24.06
N PRO A 119 15.57 11.78 24.45
CA PRO A 119 14.66 12.90 24.24
C PRO A 119 14.44 13.26 22.76
N ASP A 120 15.29 12.77 21.86
CA ASP A 120 15.15 12.99 20.42
C ASP A 120 14.13 12.04 19.78
N PHE A 121 13.56 11.08 20.55
CA PHE A 121 12.60 10.11 20.07
C PHE A 121 11.22 10.30 20.69
N LEU A 122 10.19 10.30 19.86
CA LEU A 122 8.80 10.41 20.28
C LEU A 122 8.05 9.11 20.00
N PHE A 123 7.35 8.59 21.01
CA PHE A 123 6.55 7.37 20.94
C PHE A 123 5.06 7.72 21.11
N PHE A 124 4.30 7.58 20.04
CA PHE A 124 2.86 7.88 20.03
C PHE A 124 2.04 6.68 20.55
N GLN A 125 1.64 6.73 21.81
CA GLN A 125 0.92 5.63 22.48
C GLN A 125 -0.54 5.47 21.98
N ASN A 126 -1.13 6.53 21.41
CA ASN A 126 -2.53 6.58 21.00
C ASN A 126 -2.69 6.86 19.50
N ALA A 127 -1.80 6.28 18.69
CA ALA A 127 -1.93 6.29 17.24
C ALA A 127 -2.81 5.12 16.78
N TYR A 128 -3.72 5.40 15.85
CA TYR A 128 -4.65 4.43 15.27
C TYR A 128 -4.71 4.62 13.76
N SER A 129 -4.77 3.52 13.02
CA SER A 129 -5.04 3.57 11.59
C SER A 129 -6.49 3.99 11.33
N SER A 130 -6.72 4.72 10.23
CA SER A 130 -8.07 5.15 9.83
C SER A 130 -8.93 4.02 9.26
N TRP A 131 -8.30 2.90 8.88
CA TRP A 131 -8.91 1.71 8.30
C TRP A 131 -8.10 0.45 8.65
N SER A 132 -8.60 -0.73 8.25
CA SER A 132 -7.94 -2.01 8.50
C SER A 132 -7.19 -2.58 7.29
N GLN A 133 -7.03 -1.81 6.22
CA GLN A 133 -6.42 -2.24 4.95
C GLN A 133 -5.50 -1.15 4.43
N THR A 134 -4.40 -1.55 3.81
CA THR A 134 -3.31 -0.70 3.32
C THR A 134 -3.79 0.46 2.44
N VAL A 135 -4.53 0.17 1.37
CA VAL A 135 -4.91 1.22 0.39
C VAL A 135 -5.77 2.32 1.02
N PRO A 136 -6.89 2.04 1.71
CA PRO A 136 -7.70 3.07 2.35
C PRO A 136 -6.96 3.88 3.42
N VAL A 137 -6.02 3.25 4.13
CA VAL A 137 -5.20 3.96 5.13
C VAL A 137 -4.21 4.88 4.45
N LEU A 138 -3.43 4.37 3.50
CA LEU A 138 -2.36 5.14 2.87
C LEU A 138 -2.89 6.26 1.98
N GLN A 139 -4.08 6.10 1.36
CA GLN A 139 -4.77 7.23 0.71
C GLN A 139 -4.95 8.40 1.67
N ARG A 140 -5.32 8.13 2.93
CA ARG A 140 -5.56 9.15 3.97
C ARG A 140 -4.29 9.61 4.66
N ALA A 141 -3.31 8.74 4.81
CA ALA A 141 -2.05 9.09 5.46
C ALA A 141 -1.11 9.90 4.55
N LEU A 142 -1.22 9.70 3.24
CA LEU A 142 -0.29 10.28 2.26
C LEU A 142 -0.88 11.45 1.47
N THR A 143 -2.17 11.78 1.65
CA THR A 143 -2.81 12.85 0.90
C THR A 143 -3.67 13.74 1.81
N GLU A 144 -4.25 14.77 1.24
CA GLU A 144 -5.21 15.63 1.94
C GLU A 144 -6.56 14.94 2.26
N GLN A 145 -6.84 13.78 1.64
CA GLN A 145 -8.02 12.99 1.99
C GLN A 145 -7.92 12.54 3.45
N SER A 146 -9.00 12.65 4.20
CA SER A 146 -9.07 12.16 5.58
C SER A 146 -10.47 11.71 5.95
N GLN A 147 -10.63 11.02 7.09
CA GLN A 147 -11.93 10.68 7.65
C GLN A 147 -12.69 11.89 8.21
N TYR A 148 -12.10 13.08 8.20
CA TYR A 148 -12.65 14.31 8.75
C TYR A 148 -13.01 15.33 7.68
N ASN A 149 -12.87 14.99 6.38
CA ASN A 149 -13.24 15.85 5.27
C ASN A 149 -13.84 15.03 4.12
N ASP A 150 -14.46 15.73 3.16
CA ASP A 150 -15.09 15.12 1.97
C ASP A 150 -14.16 15.15 0.75
N LYS A 151 -12.84 15.34 0.93
CA LYS A 151 -11.89 15.31 -0.18
C LYS A 151 -11.74 13.90 -0.72
N GLU A 152 -11.83 13.77 -2.02
CA GLU A 152 -11.55 12.51 -2.72
C GLU A 152 -10.06 12.35 -2.99
N PHE A 153 -9.57 11.13 -2.93
CA PHE A 153 -8.16 10.80 -3.19
C PHE A 153 -7.65 11.41 -4.51
N PHE A 154 -8.40 11.22 -5.60
CA PHE A 154 -7.97 11.64 -6.94
C PHE A 154 -7.88 13.16 -7.13
N ASN A 155 -8.44 13.93 -6.21
CA ASN A 155 -8.42 15.39 -6.19
C ASN A 155 -7.50 15.96 -5.09
N SER A 156 -6.85 15.10 -4.32
CA SER A 156 -6.03 15.48 -3.16
C SER A 156 -4.56 15.61 -3.54
N ALA A 157 -3.89 16.64 -3.02
CA ALA A 157 -2.44 16.72 -3.07
C ALA A 157 -1.81 15.69 -2.12
N SER A 158 -0.68 15.13 -2.51
CA SER A 158 0.07 14.17 -1.71
C SER A 158 1.13 14.84 -0.85
N ILE A 159 1.64 14.10 0.15
CA ILE A 159 2.80 14.55 0.94
C ILE A 159 4.04 14.77 0.07
N LEU A 160 4.19 14.00 -1.03
CA LEU A 160 5.26 14.19 -2.01
C LEU A 160 5.08 15.51 -2.77
N ASP A 161 3.85 15.86 -3.15
CA ASP A 161 3.57 17.15 -3.81
C ASP A 161 3.92 18.31 -2.88
N VAL A 162 3.59 18.21 -1.60
CA VAL A 162 3.96 19.20 -0.58
C VAL A 162 5.48 19.30 -0.43
N ALA A 163 6.18 18.18 -0.35
CA ALA A 163 7.64 18.15 -0.23
C ALA A 163 8.31 18.77 -1.47
N LYS A 164 7.91 18.38 -2.68
CA LYS A 164 8.43 18.96 -3.94
C LYS A 164 8.18 20.46 -4.02
N LYS A 165 6.96 20.89 -3.73
CA LYS A 165 6.62 22.33 -3.73
C LYS A 165 7.41 23.12 -2.69
N SER A 166 7.85 22.45 -1.62
CA SER A 166 8.71 23.01 -0.57
C SER A 166 10.20 22.97 -0.92
N GLY A 167 10.59 22.47 -2.10
CA GLY A 167 11.97 22.44 -2.58
C GLY A 167 12.79 21.23 -2.13
N TYR A 168 12.14 20.14 -1.77
CA TYR A 168 12.79 18.86 -1.53
C TYR A 168 12.92 18.06 -2.82
N ASP A 169 14.04 17.37 -2.97
CA ASP A 169 14.22 16.26 -3.92
C ASP A 169 13.52 15.03 -3.30
N THR A 170 12.60 14.42 -4.02
CA THR A 170 11.70 13.42 -3.46
C THR A 170 12.01 12.01 -3.95
N TYR A 171 12.05 11.06 -3.01
CA TYR A 171 12.38 9.67 -3.26
C TYR A 171 11.29 8.76 -2.75
N TRP A 172 10.97 7.73 -3.52
CA TRP A 172 10.11 6.63 -3.09
C TRP A 172 10.80 5.31 -3.39
N PHE A 173 11.16 4.58 -2.34
CA PHE A 173 11.76 3.25 -2.44
C PHE A 173 10.83 2.22 -1.80
N SER A 174 10.40 1.22 -2.57
CA SER A 174 9.38 0.26 -2.13
C SER A 174 9.84 -1.19 -2.28
N ASN A 175 9.64 -1.98 -1.24
CA ASN A 175 9.72 -3.43 -1.27
C ASN A 175 8.35 -4.08 -1.51
N GLN A 176 7.27 -3.30 -1.59
CA GLN A 176 5.95 -3.78 -1.98
C GLN A 176 5.78 -3.71 -3.49
N GLY A 177 4.92 -4.58 -4.04
CA GLY A 177 4.74 -4.71 -5.48
C GLY A 177 4.27 -3.41 -6.16
N ARG A 178 4.77 -3.17 -7.37
CA ARG A 178 4.41 -2.01 -8.19
C ARG A 178 3.02 -2.11 -8.79
N TYR A 179 2.58 -3.33 -9.08
CA TYR A 179 1.33 -3.63 -9.75
C TYR A 179 0.49 -4.55 -8.88
N GLY A 180 -0.49 -4.04 -8.18
CA GLY A 180 -1.46 -4.81 -7.43
C GLY A 180 -2.84 -4.19 -7.55
N GLN A 181 -3.88 -4.99 -7.47
CA GLN A 181 -5.25 -4.50 -7.43
C GLN A 181 -5.47 -3.57 -6.23
N TYR A 182 -4.68 -3.76 -5.18
CA TYR A 182 -4.80 -3.04 -3.92
C TYR A 182 -3.80 -1.88 -3.76
N ASP A 183 -2.68 -1.88 -4.53
CA ASP A 183 -1.60 -0.89 -4.37
C ASP A 183 -1.62 0.22 -5.41
N SER A 184 -2.56 0.20 -6.33
CA SER A 184 -2.57 1.11 -7.47
C SER A 184 -2.71 2.59 -7.08
N ALA A 185 -3.49 2.93 -6.05
CA ALA A 185 -3.57 4.30 -5.54
C ALA A 185 -2.23 4.76 -4.93
N ILE A 186 -1.55 3.87 -4.20
CA ILE A 186 -0.26 4.15 -3.58
C ILE A 186 0.82 4.29 -4.65
N THR A 187 0.77 3.44 -5.68
CA THR A 187 1.66 3.56 -6.84
C THR A 187 1.49 4.88 -7.58
N LEU A 188 0.26 5.42 -7.66
CA LEU A 188 0.02 6.76 -8.23
C LEU A 188 0.74 7.85 -7.44
N VAL A 189 0.64 7.83 -6.11
CA VAL A 189 1.38 8.75 -5.24
C VAL A 189 2.88 8.55 -5.43
N ALA A 190 3.36 7.30 -5.34
CA ALA A 190 4.77 6.97 -5.48
C ALA A 190 5.39 7.50 -6.78
N LYS A 191 4.66 7.40 -7.90
CA LYS A 191 5.10 7.88 -9.21
C LYS A 191 5.19 9.41 -9.32
N THR A 192 4.67 10.16 -8.36
CA THR A 192 4.87 11.61 -8.31
C THR A 192 6.21 12.00 -7.71
N ALA A 193 6.95 11.08 -7.07
CA ALA A 193 8.32 11.34 -6.62
C ALA A 193 9.26 11.64 -7.80
N ASP A 194 10.34 12.41 -7.55
CA ASP A 194 11.38 12.66 -8.55
C ASP A 194 12.14 11.37 -8.87
N HIS A 195 12.32 10.52 -7.86
CA HIS A 195 12.98 9.23 -7.94
C HIS A 195 12.10 8.15 -7.30
N ALA A 196 11.57 7.23 -8.10
CA ALA A 196 10.71 6.16 -7.63
C ALA A 196 11.24 4.80 -8.09
N GLU A 197 11.58 3.92 -7.16
CA GLU A 197 12.12 2.60 -7.43
C GLU A 197 11.45 1.52 -6.58
N TRP A 198 11.31 0.35 -7.19
CA TRP A 198 10.74 -0.85 -6.56
C TRP A 198 11.76 -1.98 -6.61
N THR A 199 11.80 -2.78 -5.56
CA THR A 199 12.68 -3.96 -5.52
C THR A 199 12.23 -5.05 -6.49
N ASP A 200 10.95 -5.08 -6.85
CA ASP A 200 10.35 -6.01 -7.79
C ASP A 200 9.24 -5.32 -8.59
N ASP A 201 9.19 -5.58 -9.90
CA ASP A 201 8.13 -5.12 -10.80
C ASP A 201 6.96 -6.12 -10.90
N SER A 202 7.01 -7.24 -10.15
CA SER A 202 5.99 -8.27 -10.21
C SER A 202 4.67 -7.83 -9.54
N TYR A 203 3.60 -8.48 -9.96
CA TYR A 203 2.26 -8.34 -9.36
C TYR A 203 2.15 -9.02 -7.99
N ASN A 204 3.07 -9.94 -7.70
CA ASN A 204 3.08 -10.72 -6.49
C ASN A 204 3.80 -9.99 -5.36
N PHE A 205 3.56 -10.41 -4.11
CA PHE A 205 4.33 -9.96 -2.97
C PHE A 205 5.82 -10.22 -3.17
N SER A 206 6.64 -9.24 -2.83
CA SER A 206 8.09 -9.39 -2.93
C SER A 206 8.57 -10.55 -2.05
N ASP A 207 9.41 -11.41 -2.62
CA ASP A 207 10.14 -12.46 -1.88
C ASP A 207 11.42 -11.90 -1.22
N LYS A 208 11.72 -10.62 -1.43
CA LYS A 208 12.91 -9.97 -0.90
C LYS A 208 12.66 -9.42 0.50
N TYR A 209 13.68 -9.51 1.33
CA TYR A 209 13.65 -8.89 2.64
C TYR A 209 13.84 -7.37 2.55
N ASP A 210 13.36 -6.63 3.54
CA ASP A 210 13.39 -5.17 3.54
C ASP A 210 14.80 -4.55 3.55
N GLU A 211 15.83 -5.32 3.91
CA GLU A 211 17.23 -4.88 3.78
C GLU A 211 17.63 -4.54 2.34
N THR A 212 16.90 -5.05 1.34
CA THR A 212 17.10 -4.70 -0.08
C THR A 212 16.87 -3.22 -0.37
N LEU A 213 16.17 -2.50 0.51
CA LEU A 213 15.97 -1.05 0.38
C LEU A 213 17.19 -0.23 0.85
N LEU A 214 18.05 -0.78 1.71
CA LEU A 214 19.18 -0.02 2.27
C LEU A 214 20.17 0.49 1.19
N PRO A 215 20.53 -0.28 0.16
CA PRO A 215 21.38 0.23 -0.94
C PRO A 215 20.78 1.41 -1.69
N TYR A 216 19.46 1.57 -1.79
CA TYR A 216 18.85 2.71 -2.48
C TYR A 216 19.15 4.04 -1.76
N LEU A 217 19.37 4.04 -0.47
CA LEU A 217 19.76 5.24 0.27
C LEU A 217 21.10 5.80 -0.20
N THR A 218 21.96 5.01 -0.84
CA THR A 218 23.24 5.49 -1.38
C THR A 218 23.08 6.34 -2.64
N GLN A 219 21.91 6.35 -3.26
CA GLN A 219 21.59 7.16 -4.45
C GLN A 219 21.19 8.60 -4.08
N VAL A 220 20.90 8.84 -2.79
CA VAL A 220 20.42 10.14 -2.30
C VAL A 220 21.58 11.14 -2.20
N ASP A 221 21.41 12.30 -2.82
CA ASP A 221 22.43 13.37 -2.75
C ASP A 221 22.34 14.13 -1.41
N PRO A 222 23.33 13.99 -0.51
CA PRO A 222 23.31 14.65 0.79
C PRO A 222 23.50 16.19 0.71
N ALA A 223 23.81 16.73 -0.46
CA ALA A 223 23.94 18.16 -0.67
C ALA A 223 22.60 18.86 -0.93
N LYS A 224 21.51 18.08 -1.05
CA LYS A 224 20.15 18.58 -1.27
C LYS A 224 19.28 18.44 -0.02
N ASN A 225 18.14 19.14 -0.02
CA ASN A 225 17.04 18.80 0.88
C ASN A 225 16.32 17.59 0.31
N ASN A 226 16.23 16.51 1.09
CA ASN A 226 15.67 15.24 0.62
C ASN A 226 14.44 14.85 1.45
N PHE A 227 13.40 14.38 0.76
CA PHE A 227 12.24 13.76 1.37
C PHE A 227 12.15 12.33 0.84
N ILE A 228 12.36 11.35 1.70
CA ILE A 228 12.47 9.94 1.33
C ILE A 228 11.30 9.17 1.93
N VAL A 229 10.57 8.42 1.12
CA VAL A 229 9.61 7.42 1.58
C VAL A 229 10.22 6.03 1.37
N LEU A 230 10.30 5.25 2.43
CA LEU A 230 10.63 3.84 2.40
C LEU A 230 9.35 3.05 2.69
N HIS A 231 8.86 2.29 1.71
CA HIS A 231 7.66 1.46 1.86
C HIS A 231 8.08 0.00 1.97
N ILE A 232 8.12 -0.49 3.21
CA ILE A 232 8.63 -1.82 3.54
C ILE A 232 7.53 -2.88 3.48
N MET A 233 7.92 -4.15 3.35
CA MET A 233 7.01 -5.30 3.42
C MET A 233 6.59 -5.60 4.87
N GLY A 234 7.43 -5.25 5.84
CA GLY A 234 7.12 -5.32 7.27
C GLY A 234 6.60 -6.67 7.72
N SER A 235 5.46 -6.67 8.42
CA SER A 235 4.82 -7.87 8.97
C SER A 235 3.60 -8.33 8.14
N HIS A 236 3.65 -8.16 6.82
CA HIS A 236 2.59 -8.67 5.93
C HIS A 236 2.39 -10.17 6.12
N ILE A 237 1.16 -10.67 5.96
CA ILE A 237 0.78 -12.07 6.15
C ILE A 237 1.80 -13.07 5.55
N TYR A 238 1.90 -14.26 6.12
CA TYR A 238 3.00 -15.23 5.96
C TYR A 238 4.28 -14.69 6.60
N TYR A 239 4.19 -14.35 7.87
CA TYR A 239 5.22 -13.66 8.66
C TYR A 239 6.59 -14.31 8.57
N ASN A 240 6.67 -15.65 8.52
CA ASN A 240 7.91 -16.40 8.38
C ASN A 240 8.68 -16.10 7.08
N ASN A 241 8.03 -15.48 6.07
CA ASN A 241 8.66 -15.05 4.83
C ASN A 241 9.16 -13.60 4.89
N ARG A 242 9.02 -12.92 6.03
CA ARG A 242 9.33 -11.49 6.17
C ARG A 242 10.67 -11.21 6.84
N TYR A 243 11.39 -12.24 7.25
CA TYR A 243 12.69 -12.10 7.88
C TYR A 243 13.62 -13.27 7.46
N PRO A 244 14.96 -13.04 7.42
CA PRO A 244 15.92 -14.11 7.18
C PRO A 244 16.05 -15.02 8.40
N GLU A 245 16.55 -16.24 8.21
CA GLU A 245 16.69 -17.24 9.27
C GLU A 245 17.48 -16.73 10.49
N SER A 246 18.40 -15.79 10.28
CA SER A 246 19.15 -15.15 11.39
C SER A 246 18.25 -14.39 12.37
N PHE A 247 17.04 -14.02 11.98
CA PHE A 247 16.01 -13.37 12.80
C PHE A 247 14.91 -14.30 13.30
N ASN A 248 15.00 -15.60 13.04
CA ASN A 248 14.09 -16.62 13.59
C ASN A 248 14.45 -16.93 15.05
N LYS A 249 14.24 -15.95 15.95
CA LYS A 249 14.65 -16.00 17.35
C LYS A 249 13.59 -16.59 18.27
N PHE A 250 12.33 -16.31 17.98
CA PHE A 250 11.19 -16.76 18.79
C PHE A 250 10.57 -17.99 18.15
N GLN A 251 10.25 -18.98 19.00
CA GLN A 251 9.64 -20.23 18.55
C GLN A 251 8.17 -20.26 19.02
N GLY A 252 7.27 -20.67 18.13
CA GLY A 252 5.86 -20.90 18.46
C GLY A 252 5.67 -22.19 19.27
N GLU A 253 4.45 -22.41 19.74
CA GLU A 253 4.06 -23.65 20.37
C GLU A 253 4.18 -24.82 19.37
N GLU A 254 4.54 -26.00 19.87
CA GLU A 254 4.67 -27.21 19.06
C GLU A 254 3.33 -27.53 18.36
N GLY A 255 3.36 -27.65 17.03
CA GLY A 255 2.18 -27.89 16.20
C GLY A 255 1.44 -26.62 15.71
N SER A 256 1.87 -25.41 16.10
CA SER A 256 1.33 -24.17 15.54
C SER A 256 1.83 -23.96 14.11
N SER A 257 1.01 -23.28 13.27
CA SER A 257 1.46 -22.86 11.94
C SER A 257 2.61 -21.87 12.04
N THR A 258 3.78 -22.21 11.50
CA THR A 258 4.92 -21.29 11.45
C THR A 258 4.68 -20.07 10.58
N MET A 259 3.73 -20.16 9.62
CA MET A 259 3.46 -19.08 8.66
C MET A 259 2.74 -17.88 9.28
N THR A 260 1.87 -18.14 10.26
CA THR A 260 0.99 -17.12 10.86
C THR A 260 1.03 -17.11 12.38
N SER A 261 2.01 -17.78 13.02
CA SER A 261 2.13 -17.81 14.47
C SER A 261 2.54 -16.47 15.05
N GLU A 262 2.15 -16.21 16.29
CA GLU A 262 2.57 -15.01 17.02
C GLU A 262 4.10 -14.89 17.13
N ALA A 263 4.81 -16.02 17.31
CA ALA A 263 6.26 -16.06 17.32
C ALA A 263 6.86 -15.61 15.97
N SER A 264 6.31 -16.06 14.84
CA SER A 264 6.76 -15.63 13.52
C SER A 264 6.42 -14.15 13.27
N TYR A 265 5.31 -13.67 13.78
CA TYR A 265 4.97 -12.25 13.74
C TYR A 265 5.98 -11.45 14.57
N ALA A 266 6.29 -11.85 15.79
CA ALA A 266 7.30 -11.20 16.63
C ALA A 266 8.69 -11.19 15.98
N ASN A 267 9.07 -12.25 15.26
CA ASN A 267 10.31 -12.28 14.47
C ASN A 267 10.28 -11.27 13.31
N SER A 268 9.15 -11.08 12.63
CA SER A 268 9.02 -10.08 11.57
C SER A 268 9.09 -8.64 12.13
N ILE A 269 8.51 -8.40 13.30
CA ILE A 269 8.65 -7.12 14.02
C ILE A 269 10.10 -6.88 14.44
N LEU A 270 10.78 -7.91 14.97
CA LEU A 270 12.20 -7.83 15.34
C LEU A 270 13.07 -7.44 14.14
N TYR A 271 12.77 -8.00 12.98
CA TYR A 271 13.50 -7.66 11.77
C TYR A 271 13.17 -6.23 11.29
N THR A 272 11.93 -5.79 11.39
CA THR A 272 11.54 -4.40 11.13
C THR A 272 12.27 -3.43 12.05
N ASP A 273 12.38 -3.74 13.36
CA ASP A 273 13.12 -2.93 14.33
C ASP A 273 14.60 -2.79 13.94
N TYR A 274 15.21 -3.88 13.48
CA TYR A 274 16.58 -3.87 12.94
C TYR A 274 16.67 -2.98 11.68
N ILE A 275 15.77 -3.11 10.71
CA ILE A 275 15.79 -2.29 9.51
C ILE A 275 15.66 -0.80 9.84
N LEU A 276 14.77 -0.44 10.77
CA LEU A 276 14.62 0.94 11.23
C LEU A 276 15.94 1.47 11.83
N SER A 277 16.66 0.66 12.60
CA SER A 277 17.96 1.03 13.15
C SER A 277 19.00 1.29 12.05
N GLN A 278 19.05 0.44 11.03
CA GLN A 278 19.99 0.57 9.91
C GLN A 278 19.70 1.82 9.07
N VAL A 279 18.42 2.10 8.79
CA VAL A 279 17.99 3.32 8.08
C VAL A 279 18.38 4.57 8.87
N PHE A 280 18.09 4.59 10.18
CA PHE A 280 18.41 5.70 11.07
C PHE A 280 19.93 5.96 11.13
N ASP A 281 20.73 4.93 11.37
CA ASP A 281 22.18 5.04 11.50
C ASP A 281 22.82 5.51 10.18
N TYR A 282 22.38 4.93 9.05
CA TYR A 282 22.88 5.35 7.74
C TYR A 282 22.54 6.81 7.46
N ALA A 283 21.28 7.20 7.66
CA ALA A 283 20.82 8.55 7.35
C ALA A 283 21.48 9.61 8.28
N LYS A 284 21.61 9.29 9.57
CA LYS A 284 22.31 10.17 10.52
C LYS A 284 23.78 10.38 10.14
N LYS A 285 24.44 9.33 9.64
CA LYS A 285 25.85 9.39 9.27
C LYS A 285 26.09 10.05 7.91
N ASN A 286 25.22 9.83 6.93
CA ASN A 286 25.51 10.09 5.52
C ASN A 286 24.56 11.10 4.84
N LEU A 287 23.36 11.36 5.39
CA LEU A 287 22.30 12.10 4.71
C LEU A 287 21.83 13.35 5.46
N ASN A 288 22.56 13.81 6.48
CA ASN A 288 22.15 14.96 7.30
C ASN A 288 20.70 14.79 7.83
N LEU A 289 20.40 13.67 8.48
CA LEU A 289 19.06 13.35 8.97
C LEU A 289 18.53 14.44 9.90
N GLN A 290 17.39 15.03 9.53
CA GLN A 290 16.65 16.01 10.34
C GLN A 290 15.48 15.37 11.08
N ALA A 291 14.77 14.47 10.42
CA ALA A 291 13.66 13.72 11.03
C ALA A 291 13.50 12.37 10.36
N MET A 292 13.10 11.39 11.15
CA MET A 292 12.63 10.10 10.67
C MET A 292 11.32 9.76 11.37
N VAL A 293 10.31 9.39 10.60
CA VAL A 293 9.00 8.95 11.09
C VAL A 293 8.79 7.52 10.64
N TYR A 294 8.41 6.65 11.56
CA TYR A 294 7.92 5.31 11.27
C TYR A 294 6.46 5.18 11.70
N PHE A 295 5.65 4.64 10.84
CA PHE A 295 4.30 4.19 11.18
C PHE A 295 3.94 2.94 10.38
N SER A 296 3.15 2.06 10.97
CA SER A 296 2.50 0.99 10.22
C SER A 296 1.20 1.51 9.62
N ASP A 297 0.88 1.06 8.42
CA ASP A 297 -0.37 1.39 7.75
C ASP A 297 -1.58 0.94 8.57
N HIS A 298 -1.59 -0.29 9.07
CA HIS A 298 -2.59 -0.83 10.00
C HIS A 298 -1.95 -1.79 11.01
N GLY A 299 -2.74 -2.23 11.98
CA GLY A 299 -2.35 -3.29 12.89
C GLY A 299 -2.82 -4.66 12.41
N GLU A 300 -2.39 -5.70 13.12
CA GLU A 300 -2.81 -7.09 12.95
C GLU A 300 -3.55 -7.58 14.19
N ASN A 301 -4.46 -8.53 14.03
CA ASN A 301 -5.12 -9.22 15.14
C ASN A 301 -4.78 -10.72 15.10
N LEU A 302 -3.81 -11.12 15.88
CA LEU A 302 -3.29 -12.48 15.93
C LEU A 302 -4.23 -13.49 16.62
N THR A 303 -5.31 -13.02 17.27
CA THR A 303 -6.28 -13.89 17.95
C THR A 303 -7.40 -14.39 17.02
N ILE A 304 -7.55 -13.79 15.85
CA ILE A 304 -8.50 -14.24 14.84
C ILE A 304 -7.77 -15.21 13.92
N SER A 305 -8.14 -16.50 13.98
CA SER A 305 -7.61 -17.48 13.03
C SER A 305 -8.07 -17.10 11.61
N HIS A 306 -7.14 -16.84 10.74
CA HIS A 306 -7.37 -16.71 9.31
C HIS A 306 -7.58 -18.14 8.74
N ASN A 307 -8.82 -18.67 8.84
CA ASN A 307 -9.23 -19.94 8.22
C ASN A 307 -9.62 -19.71 6.76
#